data_2526c5baa100d0b874b2540d8c74bf44
#
_entry.id   2526c5baa100d0b874b2540d8c74bf44
#
_cell.length_a   1.000
_cell.length_b   1.000
_cell.length_c   1.000
_cell.angle_alpha   90.00
_cell.angle_beta   90.00
_cell.angle_gamma   90.00
#
_symmetry.space_group_name_H-M   'P 1'
#
loop_
_entity.id
_entity.type
_entity.pdbx_description
1 polymer ?
#
loop_
_entity_poly.entity_id
_entity_poly.type
_entity_poly.pdbx_seq_one_letter_code
_entity_poly.pdbx_strand_id
1 'polypeptide(L)'
;MKEKGGGKEPTVDERYNQWKSLVPVLYDWLANHNLVWPSLSCRWGPQLEQATYKNRQRLYLSEQTDGSVPNTLVIANCEIVKPRVAAAEHISQFNEEARSPFVKKYKTIIHPGEVNRIRELPQNSKIVATHTDSPDVLVWDVEEQPNRHAVLGAQDSRPDLILTGHQDDAEFALAMCPSEPLVLSGGRDKLVVLWSIHDHISSLAADPGPARSPGSGGSGLKNTSKVGGSNDKPVDSPTIGPRGTYQGHENTVEDVQFCPSSAQEFCSVGDDSCLILWDARTGSSPVLKVEKAHDTDLHCVDWNPHDVNLILTGSADTSVRMFDRRNLTSGGVGSPVHVFQGHNAAVLCVQWSPDKSSVFGSSAEDGILNIWDHEKIGKKLENVGTKVPNSPPGLFFRHAGHRDKVVDFHWNSCDPWTIVSVSDDGESTGGGGTLQIWRMIDLIYRPEDEVLAELDKFKSHILNCSS
;
A
#
# COMPACT_ATOMS: atom_id res chain seq x y z
N MET A 1 45.91 -20.79 11.89
CA MET A 1 44.94 -19.83 11.39
C MET A 1 44.11 -20.54 10.35
N LYS A 2 42.83 -20.89 10.68
CA LYS A 2 41.86 -21.40 9.70
C LYS A 2 41.06 -20.21 9.21
N GLU A 3 41.22 -19.90 7.94
CA GLU A 3 40.36 -18.94 7.25
C GLU A 3 38.89 -19.35 7.45
N LYS A 4 38.09 -18.47 8.06
CA LYS A 4 36.65 -18.58 8.04
C LYS A 4 36.22 -18.30 6.59
N GLY A 5 35.79 -19.33 5.89
CA GLY A 5 35.17 -19.20 4.60
C GLY A 5 33.94 -18.29 4.72
N GLY A 6 34.04 -17.08 4.21
CA GLY A 6 32.90 -16.21 3.98
C GLY A 6 32.03 -16.88 2.93
N GLY A 7 30.87 -17.38 3.33
CA GLY A 7 29.86 -17.83 2.38
C GLY A 7 29.48 -16.62 1.50
N LYS A 8 29.58 -16.79 0.19
CA LYS A 8 29.15 -15.81 -0.79
C LYS A 8 27.64 -15.62 -0.60
N GLU A 9 27.17 -14.39 -0.46
CA GLU A 9 25.73 -14.13 -0.42
C GLU A 9 25.08 -14.66 -1.71
N PRO A 10 23.89 -15.31 -1.61
CA PRO A 10 23.22 -15.85 -2.77
C PRO A 10 22.85 -14.72 -3.74
N THR A 11 23.00 -14.97 -5.01
CA THR A 11 22.54 -14.04 -6.05
C THR A 11 21.01 -13.90 -6.00
N VAL A 12 20.46 -12.84 -6.63
CA VAL A 12 19.02 -12.63 -6.73
C VAL A 12 18.33 -13.86 -7.33
N ASP A 13 18.87 -14.41 -8.41
CA ASP A 13 18.31 -15.59 -9.06
C ASP A 13 18.39 -16.86 -8.19
N GLU A 14 19.48 -17.06 -7.45
CA GLU A 14 19.60 -18.18 -6.51
C GLU A 14 18.57 -18.08 -5.39
N ARG A 15 18.39 -16.88 -4.82
CA ARG A 15 17.37 -16.60 -3.80
C ARG A 15 15.96 -16.84 -4.34
N TYR A 16 15.66 -16.32 -5.53
CA TYR A 16 14.36 -16.50 -6.19
C TYR A 16 14.06 -17.97 -6.49
N ASN A 17 15.01 -18.72 -7.04
CA ASN A 17 14.84 -20.14 -7.33
C ASN A 17 14.64 -20.98 -6.05
N GLN A 18 15.35 -20.64 -4.98
CA GLN A 18 15.13 -21.26 -3.68
C GLN A 18 13.72 -20.98 -3.15
N TRP A 19 13.29 -19.72 -3.19
CA TRP A 19 11.92 -19.33 -2.79
C TRP A 19 10.88 -20.05 -3.64
N LYS A 20 11.04 -20.07 -4.97
CA LYS A 20 10.12 -20.72 -5.90
C LYS A 20 9.92 -22.21 -5.59
N SER A 21 10.98 -22.90 -5.19
CA SER A 21 10.88 -24.32 -4.80
C SER A 21 10.05 -24.57 -3.55
N LEU A 22 9.88 -23.53 -2.70
CA LEU A 22 9.14 -23.59 -1.44
C LEU A 22 7.69 -23.10 -1.60
N VAL A 23 7.31 -22.52 -2.72
CA VAL A 23 5.96 -21.97 -2.97
C VAL A 23 4.84 -22.96 -2.59
N PRO A 24 4.88 -24.25 -2.96
CA PRO A 24 3.80 -25.19 -2.64
C PRO A 24 3.61 -25.46 -1.14
N VAL A 25 4.61 -25.16 -0.31
CA VAL A 25 4.56 -25.42 1.14
C VAL A 25 4.43 -24.15 1.98
N LEU A 26 4.66 -22.97 1.37
CA LEU A 26 4.60 -21.71 2.07
C LEU A 26 3.28 -20.98 1.86
N TYR A 27 2.60 -21.19 0.74
CA TYR A 27 1.44 -20.40 0.35
C TYR A 27 0.19 -21.25 0.21
N ASP A 28 -0.90 -20.75 0.72
CA ASP A 28 -2.26 -21.20 0.43
C ASP A 28 -2.78 -20.61 -0.90
N TRP A 29 -2.33 -19.40 -1.24
CA TRP A 29 -2.66 -18.71 -2.47
C TRP A 29 -1.50 -17.81 -2.93
N LEU A 30 -1.18 -17.87 -4.21
CA LEU A 30 -0.19 -17.02 -4.85
C LEU A 30 -0.59 -16.79 -6.31
N ALA A 31 -0.73 -15.54 -6.70
CA ALA A 31 -0.94 -15.10 -8.07
C ALA A 31 0.14 -14.08 -8.43
N ASN A 32 0.90 -14.34 -9.50
CA ASN A 32 1.87 -13.41 -10.06
C ASN A 32 1.32 -12.78 -11.33
N HIS A 33 1.52 -11.49 -11.50
CA HIS A 33 1.14 -10.75 -12.69
C HIS A 33 2.24 -9.79 -13.09
N ASN A 34 2.87 -10.06 -14.24
CA ASN A 34 3.91 -9.22 -14.77
C ASN A 34 3.31 -7.93 -15.35
N LEU A 35 3.82 -6.82 -14.88
CA LEU A 35 3.46 -5.48 -15.32
C LEU A 35 4.37 -5.07 -16.49
N VAL A 36 3.80 -4.41 -17.49
CA VAL A 36 4.57 -3.83 -18.61
C VAL A 36 5.35 -2.60 -18.12
N TRP A 37 4.71 -1.81 -17.27
CA TRP A 37 5.28 -0.65 -16.58
C TRP A 37 5.23 -0.88 -15.09
N PRO A 38 6.23 -0.44 -14.33
CA PRO A 38 6.22 -0.59 -12.88
C PRO A 38 5.04 0.16 -12.26
N SER A 39 4.56 -0.36 -11.14
CA SER A 39 3.58 0.30 -10.28
C SER A 39 4.27 0.74 -9.00
N LEU A 40 4.27 2.04 -8.72
CA LEU A 40 4.89 2.61 -7.51
C LEU A 40 4.00 2.49 -6.28
N SER A 41 2.71 2.17 -6.47
CA SER A 41 1.77 2.01 -5.36
C SER A 41 0.71 0.96 -5.69
N CYS A 42 0.21 0.27 -4.67
CA CYS A 42 -0.88 -0.70 -4.81
C CYS A 42 -1.85 -0.60 -3.64
N ARG A 43 -3.17 -0.50 -3.93
CA ARG A 43 -4.19 -0.36 -2.89
C ARG A 43 -5.42 -1.20 -3.19
N TRP A 44 -5.91 -1.93 -2.18
CA TRP A 44 -7.20 -2.59 -2.27
C TRP A 44 -8.33 -1.56 -2.28
N GLY A 45 -9.22 -1.70 -3.23
CA GLY A 45 -10.48 -0.96 -3.29
C GLY A 45 -11.65 -1.79 -2.75
N PRO A 46 -12.90 -1.40 -3.07
CA PRO A 46 -14.09 -2.04 -2.53
C PRO A 46 -14.22 -3.50 -2.98
N GLN A 47 -14.80 -4.31 -2.10
CA GLN A 47 -15.21 -5.67 -2.44
C GLN A 47 -16.44 -5.60 -3.34
N LEU A 48 -16.38 -6.24 -4.51
CA LEU A 48 -17.42 -6.22 -5.52
C LEU A 48 -18.40 -7.38 -5.38
N GLU A 49 -17.88 -8.54 -4.99
CA GLU A 49 -18.65 -9.77 -4.92
C GLU A 49 -18.03 -10.75 -3.91
N GLN A 50 -18.91 -11.41 -3.17
CA GLN A 50 -18.55 -12.55 -2.32
C GLN A 50 -19.22 -13.80 -2.86
N ALA A 51 -18.45 -14.70 -3.46
CA ALA A 51 -18.94 -15.98 -3.92
C ALA A 51 -18.49 -17.12 -2.98
N THR A 52 -18.94 -18.34 -3.23
CA THR A 52 -18.66 -19.51 -2.37
C THR A 52 -17.17 -19.82 -2.29
N TYR A 53 -16.45 -19.75 -3.42
CA TYR A 53 -15.06 -20.19 -3.52
C TYR A 53 -14.06 -19.06 -3.74
N LYS A 54 -14.54 -17.89 -4.14
CA LYS A 54 -13.70 -16.71 -4.43
C LYS A 54 -14.44 -15.43 -4.15
N ASN A 55 -13.69 -14.38 -3.86
CA ASN A 55 -14.16 -13.01 -3.78
C ASN A 55 -13.65 -12.22 -4.98
N ARG A 56 -14.39 -11.20 -5.40
CA ARG A 56 -13.92 -10.23 -6.40
C ARG A 56 -13.80 -8.87 -5.75
N GLN A 57 -12.64 -8.23 -5.92
CA GLN A 57 -12.31 -6.96 -5.30
C GLN A 57 -11.60 -6.04 -6.28
N ARG A 58 -11.76 -4.73 -6.10
CA ARG A 58 -10.98 -3.72 -6.82
C ARG A 58 -9.53 -3.71 -6.32
N LEU A 59 -8.64 -3.38 -7.23
CA LEU A 59 -7.25 -3.09 -6.95
C LEU A 59 -6.86 -1.84 -7.75
N TYR A 60 -6.23 -0.88 -7.08
CA TYR A 60 -5.71 0.33 -7.67
C TYR A 60 -4.20 0.21 -7.81
N LEU A 61 -3.70 0.53 -9.01
CA LEU A 61 -2.29 0.45 -9.39
C LEU A 61 -1.91 1.70 -10.17
N SER A 62 -0.63 1.95 -10.29
CA SER A 62 -0.08 2.93 -11.22
C SER A 62 0.63 2.24 -12.38
N GLU A 63 0.80 2.95 -13.47
CA GLU A 63 1.75 2.60 -14.55
C GLU A 63 2.67 3.81 -14.74
N GLN A 64 3.92 3.66 -14.30
CA GLN A 64 4.97 4.64 -14.52
C GLN A 64 5.65 4.33 -15.85
N THR A 65 5.50 5.21 -16.82
CA THR A 65 5.98 4.98 -18.18
C THR A 65 7.28 5.74 -18.45
N ASP A 66 7.93 5.42 -19.56
CA ASP A 66 9.12 6.12 -20.05
C ASP A 66 8.80 7.39 -20.85
N GLY A 67 7.54 7.85 -20.83
CA GLY A 67 7.06 8.99 -21.60
C GLY A 67 6.64 8.65 -23.05
N SER A 68 6.82 7.40 -23.50
CA SER A 68 6.32 6.96 -24.82
C SER A 68 4.79 6.90 -24.89
N VAL A 69 4.16 6.70 -23.76
CA VAL A 69 2.72 6.79 -23.51
C VAL A 69 2.49 7.52 -22.20
N PRO A 70 1.29 8.11 -21.96
CA PRO A 70 1.01 8.79 -20.69
C PRO A 70 1.02 7.82 -19.50
N ASN A 71 1.38 8.33 -18.33
CA ASN A 71 1.22 7.64 -17.05
C ASN A 71 -0.26 7.39 -16.73
N THR A 72 -0.56 6.35 -15.98
CA THR A 72 -1.95 5.98 -15.70
C THR A 72 -2.20 5.55 -14.27
N LEU A 73 -3.40 5.90 -13.77
CA LEU A 73 -4.01 5.24 -12.64
C LEU A 73 -4.88 4.08 -13.17
N VAL A 74 -4.54 2.87 -12.78
CA VAL A 74 -5.20 1.64 -13.24
C VAL A 74 -6.15 1.12 -12.18
N ILE A 75 -7.38 0.84 -12.58
CA ILE A 75 -8.38 0.14 -11.80
C ILE A 75 -8.48 -1.29 -12.31
N ALA A 76 -8.11 -2.26 -11.50
CA ALA A 76 -8.20 -3.68 -11.83
C ALA A 76 -9.27 -4.39 -11.01
N ASN A 77 -9.76 -5.51 -11.54
CA ASN A 77 -10.58 -6.49 -10.83
C ASN A 77 -9.70 -7.68 -10.50
N CYS A 78 -9.65 -8.03 -9.22
CA CYS A 78 -8.95 -9.20 -8.74
C CYS A 78 -9.94 -10.26 -8.26
N GLU A 79 -9.70 -11.51 -8.64
CA GLU A 79 -10.36 -12.67 -8.07
C GLU A 79 -9.43 -13.26 -7.00
N ILE A 80 -9.89 -13.31 -5.75
CA ILE A 80 -9.16 -13.82 -4.61
C ILE A 80 -9.80 -15.13 -4.20
N VAL A 81 -9.07 -16.24 -4.32
CA VAL A 81 -9.53 -17.55 -3.92
C VAL A 81 -9.57 -17.65 -2.40
N LYS A 82 -10.68 -18.17 -1.85
CA LYS A 82 -10.84 -18.31 -0.40
C LYS A 82 -9.83 -19.31 0.19
N PRO A 83 -9.50 -19.20 1.48
CA PRO A 83 -8.61 -20.12 2.16
C PRO A 83 -9.04 -21.57 1.97
N ARG A 84 -8.06 -22.47 1.73
CA ARG A 84 -8.23 -23.92 1.56
C ARG A 84 -9.08 -24.35 0.36
N VAL A 85 -9.39 -23.44 -0.56
CA VAL A 85 -10.13 -23.74 -1.79
C VAL A 85 -9.19 -23.89 -2.98
N ALA A 86 -8.05 -23.18 -2.98
CA ALA A 86 -7.07 -23.29 -4.04
C ALA A 86 -6.57 -24.73 -4.13
N ALA A 87 -6.66 -25.31 -5.33
CA ALA A 87 -6.09 -26.64 -5.55
C ALA A 87 -4.57 -26.55 -5.41
N ALA A 88 -3.98 -27.47 -4.64
CA ALA A 88 -2.52 -27.58 -4.52
C ALA A 88 -1.83 -27.65 -5.91
N GLU A 89 -2.53 -28.20 -6.89
CA GLU A 89 -2.12 -28.25 -8.28
C GLU A 89 -1.87 -26.84 -8.88
N HIS A 90 -2.73 -25.86 -8.59
CA HIS A 90 -2.55 -24.48 -9.08
C HIS A 90 -1.27 -23.85 -8.50
N ILE A 91 -0.99 -24.09 -7.22
CA ILE A 91 0.20 -23.53 -6.55
C ILE A 91 1.46 -24.28 -7.01
N SER A 92 1.37 -25.59 -7.26
CA SER A 92 2.48 -26.40 -7.76
C SER A 92 2.87 -26.06 -9.21
N GLN A 93 1.94 -25.48 -9.98
CA GLN A 93 2.15 -25.06 -11.37
C GLN A 93 2.45 -23.55 -11.47
N PHE A 94 2.90 -22.93 -10.38
CA PHE A 94 3.27 -21.52 -10.39
C PHE A 94 4.25 -21.20 -11.53
N ASN A 95 3.82 -20.30 -12.42
CA ASN A 95 4.60 -19.84 -13.57
C ASN A 95 4.62 -18.31 -13.57
N GLU A 96 5.80 -17.74 -13.32
CA GLU A 96 6.03 -16.31 -13.28
C GLU A 96 5.94 -15.60 -14.65
N GLU A 97 6.06 -16.34 -15.74
CA GLU A 97 5.99 -15.76 -17.11
C GLU A 97 4.54 -15.61 -17.57
N ALA A 98 3.62 -16.35 -16.98
CA ALA A 98 2.22 -16.29 -17.34
C ALA A 98 1.53 -15.07 -16.73
N ARG A 99 0.74 -14.37 -17.53
CA ARG A 99 -0.18 -13.37 -16.98
C ARG A 99 -1.23 -14.05 -16.11
N SER A 100 -1.39 -13.56 -14.87
CA SER A 100 -2.39 -14.10 -13.96
C SER A 100 -3.80 -13.93 -14.54
N PRO A 101 -4.61 -14.98 -14.63
CA PRO A 101 -6.02 -14.85 -15.02
C PRO A 101 -6.88 -14.17 -13.94
N PHE A 102 -6.33 -14.02 -12.73
CA PHE A 102 -7.04 -13.47 -11.57
C PHE A 102 -6.98 -11.96 -11.46
N VAL A 103 -6.10 -11.30 -12.22
CA VAL A 103 -5.97 -9.83 -12.26
C VAL A 103 -6.37 -9.35 -13.66
N LYS A 104 -7.43 -8.53 -13.74
CA LYS A 104 -7.94 -8.02 -15.00
C LYS A 104 -8.08 -6.50 -14.93
N LYS A 105 -7.36 -5.80 -15.78
CA LYS A 105 -7.53 -4.35 -15.96
C LYS A 105 -8.99 -4.07 -16.36
N TYR A 106 -9.65 -3.22 -15.58
CA TYR A 106 -11.04 -2.85 -15.78
C TYR A 106 -11.16 -1.46 -16.41
N LYS A 107 -10.43 -0.50 -15.86
CA LYS A 107 -10.47 0.91 -16.26
C LYS A 107 -9.08 1.52 -16.14
N THR A 108 -8.82 2.48 -17.00
CA THR A 108 -7.59 3.29 -16.97
C THR A 108 -7.96 4.77 -16.98
N ILE A 109 -7.34 5.53 -16.12
CA ILE A 109 -7.40 6.99 -16.03
C ILE A 109 -6.02 7.51 -16.46
N ILE A 110 -5.96 8.38 -17.47
CA ILE A 110 -4.71 9.01 -17.89
C ILE A 110 -4.34 10.07 -16.86
N HIS A 111 -3.22 9.86 -16.19
CA HIS A 111 -2.81 10.70 -15.07
C HIS A 111 -1.84 11.81 -15.53
N PRO A 112 -2.06 13.05 -15.11
CA PRO A 112 -1.09 14.12 -15.35
C PRO A 112 0.12 13.92 -14.43
N GLY A 113 1.27 13.54 -14.99
CA GLY A 113 2.47 13.19 -14.24
C GLY A 113 2.49 11.74 -13.74
N GLU A 114 3.50 11.40 -12.96
CA GLU A 114 3.66 10.09 -12.35
C GLU A 114 2.66 9.86 -11.21
N VAL A 115 2.29 8.61 -10.96
CA VAL A 115 1.43 8.25 -9.82
C VAL A 115 2.32 7.59 -8.78
N ASN A 116 2.91 8.41 -7.91
CA ASN A 116 3.89 7.95 -6.92
C ASN A 116 3.23 7.29 -5.71
N ARG A 117 2.06 7.78 -5.31
CA ARG A 117 1.32 7.24 -4.17
C ARG A 117 -0.19 7.25 -4.46
N ILE A 118 -0.86 6.22 -4.00
CA ILE A 118 -2.32 6.06 -4.07
C ILE A 118 -2.84 5.87 -2.65
N ARG A 119 -3.90 6.61 -2.27
CA ARG A 119 -4.62 6.39 -1.01
C ARG A 119 -6.12 6.47 -1.24
N GLU A 120 -6.82 5.42 -0.89
CA GLU A 120 -8.28 5.37 -0.89
C GLU A 120 -8.86 6.07 0.35
N LEU A 121 -10.02 6.70 0.19
CA LEU A 121 -10.76 7.26 1.31
C LEU A 121 -11.43 6.11 2.10
N PRO A 122 -11.10 5.91 3.39
CA PRO A 122 -11.63 4.78 4.17
C PRO A 122 -13.15 4.75 4.27
N GLN A 123 -13.81 5.92 4.28
CA GLN A 123 -15.27 6.04 4.32
C GLN A 123 -15.93 5.71 2.98
N ASN A 124 -15.20 5.87 1.87
CA ASN A 124 -15.65 5.56 0.52
C ASN A 124 -14.46 5.24 -0.38
N SER A 125 -14.10 3.98 -0.46
CA SER A 125 -12.90 3.52 -1.18
C SER A 125 -12.98 3.66 -2.72
N LYS A 126 -14.06 4.24 -3.27
CA LYS A 126 -14.15 4.70 -4.67
C LYS A 126 -13.47 6.05 -4.87
N ILE A 127 -13.31 6.82 -3.81
CA ILE A 127 -12.58 8.08 -3.81
C ILE A 127 -11.12 7.80 -3.49
N VAL A 128 -10.26 8.23 -4.38
CA VAL A 128 -8.82 7.98 -4.32
C VAL A 128 -8.08 9.28 -4.47
N ALA A 129 -7.11 9.55 -3.60
CA ALA A 129 -6.12 10.60 -3.80
C ALA A 129 -4.84 10.01 -4.40
N THR A 130 -4.21 10.77 -5.27
CA THR A 130 -2.92 10.45 -5.86
C THR A 130 -1.92 11.58 -5.65
N HIS A 131 -0.71 11.19 -5.38
CA HIS A 131 0.44 12.09 -5.32
C HIS A 131 1.29 11.92 -6.58
N THR A 132 1.88 12.99 -7.03
CA THR A 132 2.70 13.05 -8.23
C THR A 132 3.94 13.92 -7.96
N ASP A 133 4.79 14.09 -8.93
CA ASP A 133 5.92 15.03 -8.95
C ASP A 133 5.53 16.52 -9.06
N SER A 134 4.23 16.82 -8.98
CA SER A 134 3.66 18.17 -8.94
C SER A 134 3.30 18.58 -7.50
N PRO A 135 3.24 19.91 -7.19
CA PRO A 135 2.81 20.35 -5.86
C PRO A 135 1.36 19.99 -5.49
N ASP A 136 0.54 19.64 -6.47
CA ASP A 136 -0.88 19.42 -6.26
C ASP A 136 -1.18 17.94 -5.95
N VAL A 137 -2.07 17.70 -4.98
CA VAL A 137 -2.65 16.37 -4.74
C VAL A 137 -3.96 16.26 -5.51
N LEU A 138 -4.13 15.19 -6.28
CA LEU A 138 -5.29 14.98 -7.14
C LEU A 138 -6.26 13.98 -6.51
N VAL A 139 -7.56 14.27 -6.57
CA VAL A 139 -8.61 13.39 -6.04
C VAL A 139 -9.52 12.95 -7.18
N TRP A 140 -9.86 11.65 -7.18
CA TRP A 140 -10.58 10.96 -8.23
C TRP A 140 -11.75 10.16 -7.67
N ASP A 141 -12.93 10.26 -8.27
CA ASP A 141 -13.93 9.20 -8.17
C ASP A 141 -13.66 8.16 -9.26
N VAL A 142 -12.97 7.09 -8.89
CA VAL A 142 -12.50 6.09 -9.87
C VAL A 142 -13.64 5.31 -10.55
N GLU A 143 -14.85 5.31 -10.00
CA GLU A 143 -15.98 4.66 -10.64
C GLU A 143 -16.66 5.59 -11.66
N GLU A 144 -16.74 6.89 -11.40
CA GLU A 144 -17.35 7.88 -12.30
C GLU A 144 -16.40 8.30 -13.44
N GLN A 145 -15.09 8.30 -13.22
CA GLN A 145 -14.11 8.65 -14.25
C GLN A 145 -14.29 7.75 -15.49
N PRO A 146 -14.25 8.30 -16.71
CA PRO A 146 -14.36 7.53 -17.93
C PRO A 146 -13.13 6.64 -18.15
N ASN A 147 -13.35 5.44 -18.70
CA ASN A 147 -12.24 4.60 -19.15
C ASN A 147 -11.55 5.23 -20.35
N ARG A 148 -10.23 5.44 -20.28
CA ARG A 148 -9.41 6.02 -21.34
C ARG A 148 -8.24 5.11 -21.68
N HIS A 149 -7.87 5.08 -22.95
CA HIS A 149 -6.72 4.32 -23.42
C HIS A 149 -5.48 5.22 -23.47
N ALA A 150 -4.42 4.81 -22.77
CA ALA A 150 -3.13 5.48 -22.83
C ALA A 150 -2.46 5.19 -24.17
N VAL A 151 -2.53 6.16 -25.06
CA VAL A 151 -1.84 6.15 -26.37
C VAL A 151 -1.05 7.45 -26.53
N LEU A 152 -0.01 7.43 -27.33
CA LEU A 152 0.80 8.61 -27.59
C LEU A 152 -0.07 9.81 -28.01
N GLY A 153 0.09 10.95 -27.32
CA GLY A 153 -0.67 12.17 -27.57
C GLY A 153 -2.09 12.20 -26.99
N ALA A 154 -2.50 11.18 -26.21
CA ALA A 154 -3.74 11.25 -25.48
C ALA A 154 -3.66 12.34 -24.37
N GLN A 155 -4.76 13.07 -24.21
CA GLN A 155 -4.85 14.12 -23.21
C GLN A 155 -5.09 13.53 -21.81
N ASP A 156 -4.59 14.19 -20.79
CA ASP A 156 -4.80 13.83 -19.42
C ASP A 156 -6.28 13.79 -19.03
N SER A 157 -6.62 12.90 -18.14
CA SER A 157 -7.92 12.90 -17.48
C SER A 157 -7.99 14.07 -16.53
N ARG A 158 -9.19 14.57 -16.35
CA ARG A 158 -9.44 15.69 -15.46
C ARG A 158 -9.75 15.15 -14.06
N PRO A 159 -9.00 15.54 -13.02
CA PRO A 159 -9.31 15.14 -11.64
C PRO A 159 -10.64 15.75 -11.17
N ASP A 160 -11.30 15.09 -10.25
CA ASP A 160 -12.56 15.57 -9.65
C ASP A 160 -12.32 16.71 -8.65
N LEU A 161 -11.17 16.69 -7.95
CA LEU A 161 -10.69 17.78 -7.10
C LEU A 161 -9.17 17.95 -7.23
N ILE A 162 -8.70 19.18 -7.04
CA ILE A 162 -7.28 19.53 -6.94
C ILE A 162 -7.05 20.16 -5.57
N LEU A 163 -6.15 19.55 -4.77
CA LEU A 163 -5.76 20.07 -3.46
C LEU A 163 -4.43 20.80 -3.62
N THR A 164 -4.45 22.11 -3.40
CA THR A 164 -3.28 22.99 -3.55
C THR A 164 -2.73 23.41 -2.19
N GLY A 165 -1.45 23.75 -2.12
CA GLY A 165 -0.85 24.28 -0.89
C GLY A 165 0.63 24.00 -0.72
N HIS A 166 1.18 22.96 -1.33
CA HIS A 166 2.62 22.79 -1.46
C HIS A 166 3.21 23.82 -2.41
N GLN A 167 4.46 24.19 -2.19
CA GLN A 167 5.21 25.21 -2.97
C GLN A 167 6.25 24.59 -3.89
N ASP A 168 6.59 23.32 -3.66
CA ASP A 168 7.53 22.54 -4.42
C ASP A 168 6.95 21.12 -4.59
N ASP A 169 7.62 20.28 -5.35
CA ASP A 169 7.17 18.92 -5.61
C ASP A 169 6.83 18.17 -4.32
N ALA A 170 5.73 17.44 -4.37
CA ALA A 170 5.26 16.65 -3.24
C ALA A 170 5.16 15.19 -3.69
N GLU A 171 6.20 14.37 -3.44
CA GLU A 171 6.38 13.13 -4.19
C GLU A 171 5.62 11.92 -3.60
N PHE A 172 5.77 11.61 -2.29
CA PHE A 172 5.33 10.31 -1.76
C PHE A 172 4.40 10.38 -0.56
N ALA A 173 4.56 11.38 0.30
CA ALA A 173 3.85 11.43 1.57
C ALA A 173 2.37 11.75 1.40
N LEU A 174 1.49 10.77 1.57
CA LEU A 174 0.04 10.92 1.40
C LEU A 174 -0.71 9.99 2.36
N ALA A 175 -1.69 10.51 3.10
CA ALA A 175 -2.58 9.73 3.94
C ALA A 175 -4.01 10.25 3.91
N MET A 176 -4.98 9.33 4.10
CA MET A 176 -6.39 9.62 4.29
C MET A 176 -6.79 9.32 5.73
N CYS A 177 -7.58 10.21 6.34
CA CYS A 177 -8.01 10.02 7.72
C CYS A 177 -9.04 8.88 7.85
N PRO A 178 -8.86 7.95 8.81
CA PRO A 178 -9.78 6.84 9.01
C PRO A 178 -11.18 7.25 9.46
N SER A 179 -11.33 8.37 10.18
CA SER A 179 -12.60 8.77 10.82
C SER A 179 -13.30 9.94 10.13
N GLU A 180 -12.58 10.79 9.44
CA GLU A 180 -13.11 11.97 8.76
C GLU A 180 -12.54 12.09 7.34
N PRO A 181 -13.23 12.78 6.42
CA PRO A 181 -12.74 12.96 5.06
C PRO A 181 -11.67 14.07 4.98
N LEU A 182 -10.53 13.76 5.57
CA LEU A 182 -9.34 14.61 5.58
C LEU A 182 -8.22 13.95 4.77
N VAL A 183 -7.46 14.77 4.10
CA VAL A 183 -6.27 14.38 3.34
C VAL A 183 -5.05 15.06 3.94
N LEU A 184 -3.97 14.31 4.13
CA LEU A 184 -2.69 14.77 4.64
C LEU A 184 -1.61 14.45 3.63
N SER A 185 -0.72 15.40 3.39
CA SER A 185 0.40 15.24 2.47
C SER A 185 1.65 15.90 3.04
N GLY A 186 2.79 15.35 2.67
CA GLY A 186 4.11 15.95 2.90
C GLY A 186 4.84 16.12 1.58
N GLY A 187 5.89 16.92 1.56
CA GLY A 187 6.60 17.17 0.33
C GLY A 187 8.03 17.68 0.51
N ARG A 188 8.65 17.93 -0.62
CA ARG A 188 10.03 18.46 -0.75
C ARG A 188 10.17 19.88 -0.19
N ASP A 189 9.07 20.61 -0.12
CA ASP A 189 8.99 21.92 0.53
C ASP A 189 9.07 21.85 2.06
N LYS A 190 9.25 20.64 2.63
CA LYS A 190 9.39 20.37 4.08
C LYS A 190 8.12 20.64 4.88
N LEU A 191 7.00 20.81 4.20
CA LEU A 191 5.70 21.10 4.79
C LEU A 191 4.90 19.80 4.94
N VAL A 192 4.06 19.77 5.97
CA VAL A 192 2.93 18.87 6.04
C VAL A 192 1.66 19.69 5.85
N VAL A 193 0.82 19.30 4.90
CA VAL A 193 -0.38 20.04 4.51
C VAL A 193 -1.62 19.18 4.75
N LEU A 194 -2.64 19.78 5.33
CA LEU A 194 -3.91 19.16 5.68
C LEU A 194 -5.06 19.80 4.93
N TRP A 195 -5.93 19.00 4.30
CA TRP A 195 -7.17 19.45 3.65
C TRP A 195 -8.38 18.74 4.22
N SER A 196 -9.55 19.38 4.07
CA SER A 196 -10.86 18.76 4.28
C SER A 196 -11.59 18.70 2.94
N ILE A 197 -12.01 17.51 2.55
CA ILE A 197 -12.82 17.29 1.35
C ILE A 197 -14.29 17.02 1.69
N HIS A 198 -14.70 17.30 2.94
CA HIS A 198 -16.03 16.98 3.48
C HIS A 198 -17.17 17.56 2.61
N ASP A 199 -17.04 18.83 2.23
CA ASP A 199 -18.08 19.51 1.45
C ASP A 199 -18.21 19.03 0.00
N HIS A 200 -17.21 18.27 -0.47
CA HIS A 200 -17.13 17.76 -1.82
C HIS A 200 -17.50 16.28 -1.95
N ILE A 201 -17.54 15.53 -0.86
CA ILE A 201 -17.88 14.09 -0.90
C ILE A 201 -19.27 13.83 -1.45
N SER A 202 -20.24 14.66 -1.12
CA SER A 202 -21.61 14.48 -1.63
C SER A 202 -21.72 14.70 -3.14
N SER A 203 -20.88 15.56 -3.71
CA SER A 203 -20.79 15.75 -5.16
C SER A 203 -19.98 14.66 -5.86
N LEU A 204 -19.00 14.06 -5.16
CA LEU A 204 -18.21 12.92 -5.64
C LEU A 204 -18.97 11.59 -5.53
N ALA A 205 -19.89 11.46 -4.58
CA ALA A 205 -20.62 10.23 -4.28
C ALA A 205 -22.06 10.24 -4.81
N ALA A 206 -22.50 11.31 -5.51
CA ALA A 206 -23.83 11.38 -6.08
C ALA A 206 -23.93 10.39 -7.24
N ASP A 207 -24.61 9.25 -7.00
CA ASP A 207 -25.03 8.37 -8.08
C ASP A 207 -25.77 9.22 -9.14
N PRO A 208 -25.39 9.19 -10.42
CA PRO A 208 -26.21 9.75 -11.46
C PRO A 208 -27.51 8.95 -11.45
N GLY A 209 -28.56 9.57 -10.91
CA GLY A 209 -29.89 8.95 -10.84
C GLY A 209 -30.28 8.37 -12.20
N PRO A 210 -31.11 7.32 -12.25
CA PRO A 210 -31.37 6.57 -13.46
C PRO A 210 -31.77 7.52 -14.59
N ALA A 211 -31.02 7.43 -15.68
CA ALA A 211 -31.28 8.22 -16.89
C ALA A 211 -32.76 8.19 -17.20
N ARG A 212 -33.42 9.34 -17.10
CA ARG A 212 -34.84 9.48 -17.46
C ARG A 212 -34.99 9.07 -18.92
N SER A 213 -35.58 7.93 -19.14
CA SER A 213 -36.04 7.51 -20.45
C SER A 213 -36.87 8.64 -21.07
N PRO A 214 -36.69 8.99 -22.34
CA PRO A 214 -37.56 9.97 -22.98
C PRO A 214 -38.98 9.41 -23.12
N GLY A 215 -39.81 9.81 -22.18
CA GLY A 215 -41.26 9.56 -22.23
C GLY A 215 -41.87 10.37 -23.35
N SER A 216 -42.54 9.67 -24.24
CA SER A 216 -43.35 10.19 -25.37
C SER A 216 -44.48 11.09 -24.92
N GLY A 217 -44.66 12.20 -25.62
CA GLY A 217 -45.95 12.78 -25.94
C GLY A 217 -46.40 14.03 -25.17
N GLY A 218 -46.52 15.13 -25.90
CA GLY A 218 -47.29 16.31 -25.48
C GLY A 218 -46.97 17.54 -26.28
N SER A 219 -47.72 17.75 -27.34
CA SER A 219 -47.70 18.89 -28.26
C SER A 219 -47.95 20.25 -27.60
N GLY A 220 -47.26 21.31 -28.03
CA GLY A 220 -47.69 22.70 -27.75
C GLY A 220 -46.65 23.78 -28.07
N LEU A 221 -46.73 24.30 -29.30
CA LEU A 221 -46.46 25.67 -29.78
C LEU A 221 -45.18 26.45 -29.47
N LYS A 222 -44.44 26.64 -30.56
CA LYS A 222 -43.77 27.85 -31.13
C LYS A 222 -43.40 29.03 -30.19
N ASN A 223 -42.12 29.41 -30.09
CA ASN A 223 -41.51 30.46 -30.93
C ASN A 223 -40.10 30.87 -30.48
N THR A 224 -39.34 31.22 -31.49
CA THR A 224 -38.24 32.16 -31.62
C THR A 224 -36.84 31.73 -31.29
N SER A 225 -36.13 31.60 -32.38
CA SER A 225 -34.68 31.70 -32.60
C SER A 225 -33.91 32.61 -31.64
N LYS A 226 -32.87 32.03 -31.02
CA LYS A 226 -31.57 32.69 -30.88
C LYS A 226 -30.47 31.65 -31.03
N VAL A 227 -29.74 31.78 -32.12
CA VAL A 227 -28.42 31.24 -32.34
C VAL A 227 -27.53 31.90 -31.28
N GLY A 228 -27.14 31.12 -30.29
CA GLY A 228 -26.13 31.46 -29.30
C GLY A 228 -25.16 30.28 -29.27
N GLY A 229 -23.96 30.46 -29.84
CA GLY A 229 -22.91 29.47 -29.72
C GLY A 229 -22.65 29.21 -28.24
N SER A 230 -22.82 27.99 -27.81
CA SER A 230 -22.30 27.51 -26.53
C SER A 230 -20.78 27.46 -26.65
N ASN A 231 -20.12 28.53 -26.21
CA ASN A 231 -18.75 28.42 -25.74
C ASN A 231 -18.83 27.67 -24.42
N ASP A 232 -18.94 26.35 -24.47
CA ASP A 232 -18.61 25.49 -23.36
C ASP A 232 -17.09 25.58 -23.18
N LYS A 233 -16.65 26.59 -22.43
CA LYS A 233 -15.33 26.55 -21.82
C LYS A 233 -15.31 25.30 -20.93
N PRO A 234 -14.29 24.46 -21.03
CA PRO A 234 -14.13 23.37 -20.08
C PRO A 234 -14.15 24.00 -18.68
N VAL A 235 -15.11 23.57 -17.85
CA VAL A 235 -15.19 24.01 -16.46
C VAL A 235 -13.98 23.41 -15.75
N ASP A 236 -13.06 24.21 -15.24
CA ASP A 236 -11.86 23.71 -14.53
C ASP A 236 -12.27 22.89 -13.31
N SER A 237 -11.40 21.92 -12.92
CA SER A 237 -11.61 21.13 -11.69
C SER A 237 -11.70 22.03 -10.48
N PRO A 238 -12.60 21.77 -9.52
CA PRO A 238 -12.62 22.53 -8.27
C PRO A 238 -11.28 22.40 -7.55
N THR A 239 -10.82 23.50 -7.00
CA THR A 239 -9.55 23.60 -6.28
C THR A 239 -9.81 23.91 -4.82
N ILE A 240 -9.15 23.19 -3.91
CA ILE A 240 -9.27 23.35 -2.47
C ILE A 240 -7.92 23.77 -1.90
N GLY A 241 -7.91 24.89 -1.15
CA GLY A 241 -6.76 25.35 -0.40
C GLY A 241 -6.58 24.57 0.93
N PRO A 242 -5.42 24.67 1.58
CA PRO A 242 -5.11 23.94 2.81
C PRO A 242 -5.99 24.40 3.99
N ARG A 243 -6.44 23.45 4.79
CA ARG A 243 -7.03 23.69 6.10
C ARG A 243 -5.96 24.07 7.14
N GLY A 244 -4.76 23.52 6.98
CA GLY A 244 -3.61 23.78 7.82
C GLY A 244 -2.30 23.42 7.13
N THR A 245 -1.25 24.15 7.46
CA THR A 245 0.12 23.92 6.99
C THR A 245 1.05 23.88 8.18
N TYR A 246 1.88 22.86 8.28
CA TYR A 246 2.69 22.53 9.46
C TYR A 246 4.17 22.53 9.07
N GLN A 247 4.99 23.20 9.90
CA GLN A 247 6.43 23.36 9.68
C GLN A 247 7.22 22.80 10.85
N GLY A 248 8.22 21.97 10.57
CA GLY A 248 9.07 21.37 11.60
C GLY A 248 10.17 20.48 11.06
N HIS A 249 9.99 19.93 9.83
CA HIS A 249 11.03 19.21 9.11
C HIS A 249 12.09 20.18 8.52
N GLU A 250 13.31 19.69 8.43
CA GLU A 250 14.46 20.42 7.86
C GLU A 250 14.85 19.90 6.47
N ASN A 251 14.24 18.79 6.05
CA ASN A 251 14.40 18.19 4.73
C ASN A 251 13.06 17.63 4.25
N THR A 252 13.02 16.93 3.11
CA THR A 252 11.83 16.33 2.49
C THR A 252 11.02 15.53 3.51
N VAL A 253 9.71 15.68 3.47
CA VAL A 253 8.77 14.84 4.22
C VAL A 253 8.42 13.64 3.35
N GLU A 254 8.90 12.46 3.72
CA GLU A 254 8.80 11.24 2.94
C GLU A 254 7.51 10.45 3.19
N ASP A 255 6.96 10.50 4.41
CA ASP A 255 5.68 9.85 4.71
C ASP A 255 4.93 10.51 5.86
N VAL A 256 3.61 10.35 5.85
CA VAL A 256 2.67 10.90 6.83
C VAL A 256 1.60 9.89 7.20
N GLN A 257 1.10 9.92 8.45
CA GLN A 257 0.04 9.04 8.89
C GLN A 257 -0.85 9.68 9.95
N PHE A 258 -2.16 9.49 9.84
CA PHE A 258 -3.11 9.90 10.88
C PHE A 258 -3.07 8.95 12.09
N CYS A 259 -3.30 9.52 13.27
CA CYS A 259 -3.63 8.72 14.44
C CYS A 259 -4.96 7.99 14.22
N PRO A 260 -5.04 6.66 14.39
CA PRO A 260 -6.26 5.90 14.10
C PRO A 260 -7.48 6.32 14.93
N SER A 261 -7.26 6.88 16.11
CA SER A 261 -8.32 7.30 17.04
C SER A 261 -8.64 8.80 17.01
N SER A 262 -7.93 9.60 16.20
CA SER A 262 -8.08 11.06 16.18
C SER A 262 -7.85 11.63 14.78
N ALA A 263 -8.81 12.37 14.30
CA ALA A 263 -8.67 13.12 13.03
C ALA A 263 -7.79 14.37 13.15
N GLN A 264 -7.39 14.74 14.37
CA GLN A 264 -6.62 15.94 14.62
C GLN A 264 -5.14 15.65 14.90
N GLU A 265 -4.82 14.40 15.25
CA GLU A 265 -3.45 13.97 15.53
C GLU A 265 -2.87 13.20 14.34
N PHE A 266 -1.63 13.48 13.99
CA PHE A 266 -0.92 12.80 12.92
C PHE A 266 0.58 12.84 13.15
N CYS A 267 1.32 12.05 12.39
CA CYS A 267 2.78 12.03 12.43
C CYS A 267 3.34 12.17 11.01
N SER A 268 4.61 12.55 10.96
CA SER A 268 5.40 12.65 9.74
C SER A 268 6.83 12.19 9.97
N VAL A 269 7.46 11.69 8.93
CA VAL A 269 8.88 11.30 8.87
C VAL A 269 9.52 11.86 7.62
N GLY A 270 10.85 12.01 7.62
CA GLY A 270 11.53 12.57 6.45
C GLY A 270 13.05 12.36 6.46
N ASP A 271 13.68 12.93 5.44
CA ASP A 271 15.14 12.87 5.19
C ASP A 271 15.97 13.62 6.22
N ASP A 272 15.34 14.30 7.16
CA ASP A 272 16.02 14.89 8.33
C ASP A 272 16.18 13.89 9.48
N SER A 273 15.88 12.61 9.25
CA SER A 273 15.90 11.52 10.24
C SER A 273 14.99 11.74 11.45
N CYS A 274 13.97 12.60 11.30
CA CYS A 274 13.04 12.96 12.37
C CYS A 274 11.72 12.21 12.27
N LEU A 275 11.16 11.88 13.45
CA LEU A 275 9.75 11.53 13.62
C LEU A 275 9.07 12.69 14.36
N ILE A 276 8.05 13.29 13.75
CA ILE A 276 7.34 14.43 14.32
C ILE A 276 5.87 14.07 14.56
N LEU A 277 5.37 14.42 15.75
CA LEU A 277 3.96 14.32 16.10
C LEU A 277 3.32 15.71 16.09
N TRP A 278 2.12 15.76 15.54
CA TRP A 278 1.34 16.98 15.33
C TRP A 278 -0.06 16.85 15.96
N ASP A 279 -0.62 18.00 16.35
CA ASP A 279 -2.03 18.12 16.72
C ASP A 279 -2.60 19.39 16.09
N ALA A 280 -3.52 19.24 15.16
CA ALA A 280 -4.14 20.35 14.42
C ALA A 280 -4.87 21.38 15.32
N ARG A 281 -5.16 21.02 16.57
CA ARG A 281 -5.81 21.91 17.56
C ARG A 281 -4.82 22.90 18.21
N THR A 282 -3.55 22.53 18.26
CA THR A 282 -2.51 23.29 18.97
C THR A 282 -1.74 24.29 18.09
N GLY A 283 -2.02 24.30 16.80
CA GLY A 283 -1.36 25.19 15.83
C GLY A 283 -0.46 24.46 14.84
N SER A 284 0.43 25.21 14.18
CA SER A 284 1.27 24.70 13.08
C SER A 284 2.65 24.18 13.53
N SER A 285 2.97 24.28 14.81
CA SER A 285 4.25 23.81 15.35
C SER A 285 4.17 22.34 15.83
N PRO A 286 5.29 21.60 15.80
CA PRO A 286 5.33 20.23 16.33
C PRO A 286 4.88 20.16 17.79
N VAL A 287 4.06 19.18 18.13
CA VAL A 287 3.78 18.81 19.53
C VAL A 287 4.98 18.07 20.13
N LEU A 288 5.62 17.23 19.31
CA LEU A 288 6.80 16.48 19.69
C LEU A 288 7.66 16.25 18.44
N LYS A 289 8.95 16.52 18.55
CA LYS A 289 9.95 16.23 17.53
C LYS A 289 11.01 15.29 18.12
N VAL A 290 11.11 14.08 17.58
CA VAL A 290 12.19 13.14 17.88
C VAL A 290 13.26 13.34 16.83
N GLU A 291 14.39 13.89 17.24
CA GLU A 291 15.56 14.04 16.38
C GLU A 291 16.33 12.72 16.33
N LYS A 292 16.86 12.38 15.16
CA LYS A 292 17.60 11.13 14.96
C LYS A 292 16.82 9.88 15.41
N ALA A 293 15.56 9.82 15.02
CA ALA A 293 14.73 8.62 15.21
C ALA A 293 15.35 7.38 14.53
N HIS A 294 16.15 7.61 13.47
CA HIS A 294 17.02 6.66 12.79
C HIS A 294 18.41 7.27 12.53
N ASP A 295 19.32 6.44 12.04
CA ASP A 295 20.68 6.86 11.75
C ASP A 295 20.82 7.57 10.38
N THR A 296 19.82 7.40 9.52
CA THR A 296 19.69 8.00 8.17
C THR A 296 18.24 8.38 7.88
N ASP A 297 17.93 8.67 6.63
CA ASP A 297 16.63 9.10 6.12
C ASP A 297 15.51 8.11 6.50
N LEU A 298 14.34 8.62 6.85
CA LEU A 298 13.14 7.84 7.10
C LEU A 298 12.22 7.91 5.88
N HIS A 299 11.90 6.75 5.33
CA HIS A 299 11.08 6.64 4.13
C HIS A 299 9.60 6.36 4.39
N CYS A 300 9.27 5.73 5.51
CA CYS A 300 7.90 5.33 5.76
C CYS A 300 7.54 5.30 7.24
N VAL A 301 6.25 5.53 7.52
CA VAL A 301 5.67 5.51 8.85
C VAL A 301 4.29 4.87 8.82
N ASP A 302 3.96 4.08 9.84
CA ASP A 302 2.58 3.63 10.05
C ASP A 302 2.22 3.61 11.52
N TRP A 303 0.97 3.93 11.82
CA TRP A 303 0.45 4.03 13.17
C TRP A 303 -0.44 2.82 13.45
N ASN A 304 -0.20 2.14 14.59
CA ASN A 304 -0.93 0.92 14.91
C ASN A 304 -2.45 1.17 15.06
N PRO A 305 -3.30 0.52 14.24
CA PRO A 305 -4.75 0.72 14.31
C PRO A 305 -5.39 0.13 15.56
N HIS A 306 -4.70 -0.76 16.29
CA HIS A 306 -5.20 -1.43 17.50
C HIS A 306 -4.60 -0.86 18.79
N ASP A 307 -3.38 -0.32 18.76
CA ASP A 307 -2.74 0.35 19.88
C ASP A 307 -2.17 1.71 19.44
N VAL A 308 -2.91 2.76 19.74
CA VAL A 308 -2.57 4.15 19.37
C VAL A 308 -1.25 4.65 19.97
N ASN A 309 -0.62 3.88 20.84
CA ASN A 309 0.67 4.24 21.39
C ASN A 309 1.85 3.77 20.53
N LEU A 310 1.63 2.84 19.62
CA LEU A 310 2.69 2.23 18.83
C LEU A 310 2.78 2.82 17.41
N ILE A 311 3.97 3.25 17.05
CA ILE A 311 4.32 3.81 15.73
C ILE A 311 5.49 3.01 15.17
N LEU A 312 5.40 2.62 13.90
CA LEU A 312 6.50 2.01 13.14
C LEU A 312 7.11 3.03 12.20
N THR A 313 8.40 2.95 12.03
CA THR A 313 9.16 3.70 11.02
C THR A 313 10.12 2.79 10.30
N GLY A 314 10.31 3.02 9.00
CA GLY A 314 11.30 2.34 8.17
C GLY A 314 12.28 3.33 7.56
N SER A 315 13.54 2.92 7.41
CA SER A 315 14.64 3.82 7.07
C SER A 315 15.61 3.22 6.06
N ALA A 316 16.37 4.11 5.43
CA ALA A 316 17.54 3.79 4.63
C ALA A 316 18.64 3.08 5.44
N ASP A 317 18.63 3.15 6.78
CA ASP A 317 19.52 2.39 7.66
C ASP A 317 19.21 0.88 7.71
N THR A 318 18.29 0.40 6.87
CA THR A 318 17.85 -0.99 6.72
C THR A 318 17.03 -1.54 7.89
N SER A 319 16.76 -0.73 8.90
CA SER A 319 15.99 -1.14 10.06
C SER A 319 14.54 -0.65 10.05
N VAL A 320 13.69 -1.41 10.73
CA VAL A 320 12.37 -0.93 11.17
C VAL A 320 12.46 -0.67 12.67
N ARG A 321 12.02 0.49 13.13
CA ARG A 321 11.96 0.84 14.55
C ARG A 321 10.52 1.01 15.01
N MET A 322 10.23 0.48 16.19
CA MET A 322 8.94 0.61 16.85
C MET A 322 9.07 1.57 18.03
N PHE A 323 8.24 2.60 18.05
CA PHE A 323 8.21 3.61 19.10
C PHE A 323 6.91 3.52 19.90
N ASP A 324 7.01 3.78 21.22
CA ASP A 324 5.85 4.05 22.06
C ASP A 324 5.79 5.57 22.29
N ARG A 325 4.72 6.22 21.79
CA ARG A 325 4.57 7.68 21.85
C ARG A 325 4.59 8.23 23.29
N ARG A 326 4.24 7.42 24.29
CA ARG A 326 4.27 7.81 25.69
C ARG A 326 5.69 7.98 26.24
N ASN A 327 6.66 7.34 25.59
CA ASN A 327 8.07 7.36 25.99
C ASN A 327 8.91 8.33 25.13
N LEU A 328 8.30 8.98 24.15
CA LEU A 328 8.98 9.95 23.31
C LEU A 328 9.17 11.28 24.04
N THR A 329 10.32 11.89 23.85
CA THR A 329 10.67 13.20 24.41
C THR A 329 11.14 14.13 23.31
N SER A 330 10.72 15.39 23.35
CA SER A 330 11.12 16.39 22.34
C SER A 330 12.61 16.72 22.46
N GLY A 331 13.28 16.82 21.31
CA GLY A 331 14.74 17.10 21.26
C GLY A 331 15.63 15.95 21.72
N GLY A 332 15.05 14.77 21.99
CA GLY A 332 15.80 13.57 22.34
C GLY A 332 16.11 12.68 21.15
N VAL A 333 17.17 11.89 21.26
CA VAL A 333 17.40 10.73 20.39
C VAL A 333 16.30 9.73 20.72
N GLY A 334 15.45 9.40 19.75
CA GLY A 334 14.33 8.49 19.99
C GLY A 334 14.82 7.15 20.54
N SER A 335 14.23 6.72 21.67
CA SER A 335 14.46 5.38 22.18
C SER A 335 13.38 4.45 21.65
N PRO A 336 13.64 3.65 20.60
CA PRO A 336 12.66 2.70 20.11
C PRO A 336 12.41 1.60 21.14
N VAL A 337 11.18 1.14 21.26
CA VAL A 337 10.83 -0.02 22.08
C VAL A 337 11.52 -1.27 21.53
N HIS A 338 11.64 -1.33 20.20
CA HIS A 338 12.35 -2.42 19.53
C HIS A 338 12.91 -1.96 18.18
N VAL A 339 14.00 -2.60 17.77
CA VAL A 339 14.64 -2.44 16.46
C VAL A 339 14.60 -3.79 15.74
N PHE A 340 13.95 -3.82 14.59
CA PHE A 340 13.85 -5.02 13.75
C PHE A 340 14.90 -4.93 12.64
N GLN A 341 15.83 -5.88 12.67
CA GLN A 341 16.89 -6.02 11.69
C GLN A 341 16.67 -7.28 10.86
N GLY A 342 16.53 -7.16 9.57
CA GLY A 342 16.25 -8.30 8.69
C GLY A 342 16.19 -7.97 7.22
N HIS A 343 16.28 -6.69 6.88
CA HIS A 343 16.53 -6.19 5.53
C HIS A 343 18.01 -5.90 5.32
N ASN A 344 18.46 -5.97 4.07
CA ASN A 344 19.83 -5.70 3.65
C ASN A 344 19.94 -4.41 2.82
N ALA A 345 18.83 -3.72 2.59
CA ALA A 345 18.74 -2.46 1.88
C ALA A 345 17.66 -1.58 2.50
N ALA A 346 17.46 -0.37 1.96
CA ALA A 346 16.53 0.61 2.46
C ALA A 346 15.10 0.07 2.59
N VAL A 347 14.44 0.33 3.70
CA VAL A 347 13.04 -0.02 3.94
C VAL A 347 12.16 1.04 3.29
N LEU A 348 11.31 0.63 2.36
CA LEU A 348 10.47 1.53 1.55
C LEU A 348 9.04 1.66 2.05
N CYS A 349 8.49 0.61 2.66
CA CYS A 349 7.13 0.62 3.18
C CYS A 349 7.01 -0.22 4.46
N VAL A 350 6.27 0.30 5.43
CA VAL A 350 5.85 -0.44 6.63
C VAL A 350 4.34 -0.31 6.79
N GLN A 351 3.66 -1.40 7.17
CA GLN A 351 2.22 -1.36 7.45
C GLN A 351 1.85 -2.35 8.54
N TRP A 352 1.06 -1.90 9.51
CA TRP A 352 0.42 -2.77 10.48
C TRP A 352 -0.64 -3.64 9.82
N SER A 353 -0.79 -4.86 10.34
CA SER A 353 -1.92 -5.71 9.95
C SER A 353 -3.24 -5.08 10.41
N PRO A 354 -4.28 -5.00 9.55
CA PRO A 354 -5.59 -4.50 9.97
C PRO A 354 -6.31 -5.46 10.92
N ASP A 355 -5.89 -6.74 11.00
CA ASP A 355 -6.57 -7.79 11.75
C ASP A 355 -5.84 -8.22 13.03
N LYS A 356 -4.54 -7.90 13.15
CA LYS A 356 -3.67 -8.38 14.24
C LYS A 356 -2.87 -7.24 14.84
N SER A 357 -3.07 -7.02 16.15
CA SER A 357 -2.44 -5.92 16.87
C SER A 357 -0.92 -6.01 16.97
N SER A 358 -0.36 -7.23 16.90
CA SER A 358 1.08 -7.48 17.06
C SER A 358 1.83 -7.68 15.75
N VAL A 359 1.10 -7.79 14.62
CA VAL A 359 1.68 -8.16 13.33
C VAL A 359 1.80 -6.95 12.41
N PHE A 360 2.91 -6.85 11.71
CA PHE A 360 3.12 -5.85 10.67
C PHE A 360 4.00 -6.40 9.54
N GLY A 361 3.99 -5.70 8.41
CA GLY A 361 4.86 -5.98 7.27
C GLY A 361 5.87 -4.86 7.05
N SER A 362 7.00 -5.20 6.44
CA SER A 362 7.98 -4.26 5.91
C SER A 362 8.50 -4.72 4.56
N SER A 363 8.61 -3.83 3.60
CA SER A 363 9.21 -4.09 2.29
C SER A 363 10.40 -3.20 2.03
N ALA A 364 11.35 -3.67 1.23
CA ALA A 364 12.62 -2.99 1.04
C ALA A 364 13.18 -3.16 -0.38
N GLU A 365 14.24 -2.39 -0.67
CA GLU A 365 14.99 -2.46 -1.92
C GLU A 365 15.71 -3.80 -2.12
N ASP A 366 15.85 -4.61 -1.08
CA ASP A 366 16.44 -5.96 -1.17
C ASP A 366 15.51 -6.98 -1.88
N GLY A 367 14.32 -6.55 -2.34
CA GLY A 367 13.34 -7.40 -3.01
C GLY A 367 12.58 -8.33 -2.06
N ILE A 368 12.57 -8.03 -0.77
CA ILE A 368 11.97 -8.86 0.27
C ILE A 368 10.83 -8.10 0.94
N LEU A 369 9.76 -8.82 1.26
CA LEU A 369 8.73 -8.38 2.18
C LEU A 369 8.74 -9.29 3.41
N ASN A 370 9.05 -8.72 4.57
CA ASN A 370 9.08 -9.41 5.85
C ASN A 370 7.77 -9.18 6.61
N ILE A 371 7.24 -10.23 7.22
CA ILE A 371 6.13 -10.18 8.17
C ILE A 371 6.69 -10.42 9.57
N TRP A 372 6.36 -9.55 10.48
CA TRP A 372 6.84 -9.53 11.85
C TRP A 372 5.70 -9.70 12.84
N ASP A 373 5.99 -10.33 13.97
CA ASP A 373 5.12 -10.41 15.13
C ASP A 373 5.92 -9.99 16.37
N HIS A 374 5.69 -8.76 16.85
CA HIS A 374 6.47 -8.21 17.96
C HIS A 374 6.21 -8.91 19.29
N GLU A 375 5.06 -9.59 19.47
CA GLU A 375 4.81 -10.40 20.67
C GLU A 375 5.62 -11.68 20.72
N LYS A 376 6.21 -12.13 19.60
CA LYS A 376 7.12 -13.29 19.55
C LYS A 376 8.56 -12.95 19.93
N ILE A 377 8.87 -11.68 20.15
CA ILE A 377 10.20 -11.25 20.60
C ILE A 377 10.45 -11.78 22.01
N GLY A 378 11.56 -12.49 22.19
CA GLY A 378 11.97 -13.03 23.49
C GLY A 378 11.19 -14.25 23.99
N LYS A 379 10.13 -14.67 23.32
CA LYS A 379 9.46 -15.94 23.63
C LYS A 379 10.38 -17.08 23.14
N LYS A 380 10.90 -17.89 24.07
CA LYS A 380 11.58 -19.14 23.73
C LYS A 380 10.52 -20.10 23.15
N LEU A 381 10.69 -20.53 21.91
CA LEU A 381 10.00 -21.69 21.38
C LEU A 381 10.47 -22.92 22.19
N GLU A 382 9.72 -23.31 23.22
CA GLU A 382 10.14 -24.40 24.15
C GLU A 382 10.15 -25.78 23.48
N ASN A 383 9.53 -25.95 22.32
CA ASN A 383 9.25 -27.27 21.75
C ASN A 383 9.82 -27.56 20.35
N VAL A 384 10.55 -26.66 19.71
CA VAL A 384 11.15 -26.97 18.41
C VAL A 384 12.65 -27.19 18.60
N GLY A 385 13.05 -28.46 18.59
CA GLY A 385 14.44 -28.92 18.74
C GLY A 385 15.44 -28.48 17.66
N THR A 386 15.05 -27.55 16.81
CA THR A 386 15.92 -26.91 15.82
C THR A 386 15.78 -25.40 15.93
N LYS A 387 16.65 -24.77 16.75
CA LYS A 387 16.94 -23.36 16.57
C LYS A 387 17.39 -23.17 15.12
N VAL A 388 16.64 -22.44 14.31
CA VAL A 388 17.18 -21.87 13.09
C VAL A 388 18.23 -20.87 13.55
N PRO A 389 19.52 -21.13 13.36
CA PRO A 389 20.55 -20.21 13.78
C PRO A 389 20.35 -18.92 12.98
N ASN A 390 20.25 -17.77 13.65
CA ASN A 390 20.24 -16.42 13.07
C ASN A 390 18.90 -15.91 12.47
N SER A 391 17.74 -16.44 12.82
CA SER A 391 16.49 -15.75 12.49
C SER A 391 16.37 -14.46 13.32
N PRO A 392 16.09 -13.29 12.70
CA PRO A 392 15.86 -12.05 13.44
C PRO A 392 14.70 -12.20 14.44
N PRO A 393 14.81 -11.61 15.63
CA PRO A 393 13.73 -11.65 16.63
C PRO A 393 12.43 -11.06 16.06
N GLY A 394 11.32 -11.77 16.25
CA GLY A 394 10.01 -11.34 15.76
C GLY A 394 9.76 -11.58 14.27
N LEU A 395 10.73 -12.01 13.48
CA LEU A 395 10.49 -12.37 12.08
C LEU A 395 9.59 -13.61 12.02
N PHE A 396 8.43 -13.44 11.41
CA PHE A 396 7.38 -14.44 11.36
C PHE A 396 7.32 -15.14 10.00
N PHE A 397 7.41 -14.37 8.91
CA PHE A 397 7.40 -14.88 7.55
C PHE A 397 8.24 -13.99 6.64
N ARG A 398 8.84 -14.58 5.62
CA ARG A 398 9.61 -13.86 4.59
C ARG A 398 9.10 -14.23 3.21
N HIS A 399 8.59 -13.22 2.51
CA HIS A 399 8.23 -13.33 1.10
C HIS A 399 9.38 -12.81 0.24
N ALA A 400 9.97 -13.69 -0.58
CA ALA A 400 11.11 -13.39 -1.45
C ALA A 400 10.77 -13.62 -2.93
N GLY A 401 9.51 -13.37 -3.30
CA GLY A 401 8.97 -13.62 -4.62
C GLY A 401 9.25 -12.52 -5.65
N HIS A 402 9.77 -11.38 -5.21
CA HIS A 402 10.19 -10.30 -6.09
C HIS A 402 11.70 -10.38 -6.38
N ARG A 403 12.08 -9.97 -7.59
CA ARG A 403 13.50 -9.98 -8.01
C ARG A 403 14.20 -8.65 -7.77
N ASP A 404 13.42 -7.58 -7.62
CA ASP A 404 13.92 -6.23 -7.41
C ASP A 404 13.14 -5.54 -6.27
N LYS A 405 13.40 -4.26 -6.03
CA LYS A 405 12.85 -3.49 -4.92
C LYS A 405 11.33 -3.60 -4.81
N VAL A 406 10.83 -3.93 -3.62
CA VAL A 406 9.40 -3.97 -3.31
C VAL A 406 8.98 -2.61 -2.80
N VAL A 407 8.39 -1.82 -3.70
CA VAL A 407 8.13 -0.39 -3.47
C VAL A 407 6.90 -0.14 -2.61
N ASP A 408 5.88 -0.98 -2.71
CA ASP A 408 4.66 -0.85 -1.91
C ASP A 408 4.00 -2.22 -1.71
N PHE A 409 3.23 -2.34 -0.65
CA PHE A 409 2.34 -3.49 -0.39
C PHE A 409 1.12 -3.03 0.40
N HIS A 410 0.06 -3.83 0.36
CA HIS A 410 -1.16 -3.52 1.11
C HIS A 410 -1.85 -4.78 1.62
N TRP A 411 -2.19 -4.78 2.91
CA TRP A 411 -3.01 -5.82 3.52
C TRP A 411 -4.44 -5.77 3.01
N ASN A 412 -5.05 -6.93 2.80
CA ASN A 412 -6.46 -7.00 2.45
C ASN A 412 -7.33 -7.07 3.72
N SER A 413 -8.04 -5.99 4.03
CA SER A 413 -8.93 -5.94 5.19
C SER A 413 -10.17 -6.85 5.06
N CYS A 414 -10.53 -7.24 3.82
CA CYS A 414 -11.67 -8.13 3.56
C CYS A 414 -11.30 -9.61 3.56
N ASP A 415 -10.01 -9.94 3.45
CA ASP A 415 -9.50 -11.32 3.41
C ASP A 415 -8.18 -11.40 4.19
N PRO A 416 -8.26 -11.70 5.51
CA PRO A 416 -7.11 -11.70 6.41
C PRO A 416 -5.93 -12.52 5.88
N TRP A 417 -4.71 -12.04 6.13
CA TRP A 417 -3.45 -12.62 5.67
C TRP A 417 -3.22 -12.58 4.16
N THR A 418 -4.15 -12.02 3.38
CA THR A 418 -3.93 -11.76 1.95
C THR A 418 -3.27 -10.41 1.77
N ILE A 419 -2.17 -10.40 1.03
CA ILE A 419 -1.35 -9.24 0.76
C ILE A 419 -1.22 -9.07 -0.75
N VAL A 420 -1.26 -7.83 -1.20
CA VAL A 420 -0.79 -7.42 -2.52
C VAL A 420 0.54 -6.72 -2.36
N SER A 421 1.50 -7.01 -3.22
CA SER A 421 2.80 -6.35 -3.27
C SER A 421 3.21 -6.06 -4.69
N VAL A 422 3.93 -4.96 -4.91
CA VAL A 422 4.44 -4.54 -6.22
C VAL A 422 5.93 -4.28 -6.14
N SER A 423 6.64 -4.69 -7.19
CA SER A 423 8.05 -4.38 -7.37
C SER A 423 8.27 -3.53 -8.61
N ASP A 424 9.33 -2.75 -8.57
CA ASP A 424 9.88 -2.04 -9.71
C ASP A 424 11.12 -2.81 -10.17
N ASP A 425 11.02 -3.48 -11.32
CA ASP A 425 12.07 -4.35 -11.87
C ASP A 425 12.93 -3.61 -12.93
N GLY A 426 12.86 -2.26 -12.95
CA GLY A 426 13.50 -1.44 -13.97
C GLY A 426 15.00 -1.66 -14.10
N GLU A 427 15.70 -1.87 -13.01
CA GLU A 427 17.14 -2.12 -13.01
C GLU A 427 17.50 -3.55 -13.42
N SER A 428 16.69 -4.54 -13.03
CA SER A 428 16.98 -5.95 -13.28
C SER A 428 16.52 -6.46 -14.63
N THR A 429 15.45 -5.91 -15.21
CA THR A 429 14.84 -6.40 -16.46
C THR A 429 14.83 -5.37 -17.61
N GLY A 430 15.23 -4.12 -17.32
CA GLY A 430 15.19 -3.03 -18.30
C GLY A 430 13.80 -2.42 -18.49
N GLY A 431 12.92 -2.59 -17.54
CA GLY A 431 11.56 -2.04 -17.49
C GLY A 431 10.52 -3.04 -16.98
N GLY A 432 9.37 -2.52 -16.52
CA GLY A 432 8.30 -3.33 -15.98
C GLY A 432 8.41 -3.55 -14.48
N GLY A 433 7.60 -4.46 -13.98
CA GLY A 433 7.55 -4.83 -12.57
C GLY A 433 6.74 -6.08 -12.35
N THR A 434 6.61 -6.51 -11.12
CA THR A 434 5.73 -7.63 -10.74
C THR A 434 4.71 -7.20 -9.72
N LEU A 435 3.47 -7.62 -9.95
CA LEU A 435 2.39 -7.59 -8.99
C LEU A 435 2.18 -8.99 -8.46
N GLN A 436 2.24 -9.18 -7.15
CA GLN A 436 1.93 -10.46 -6.53
C GLN A 436 0.80 -10.30 -5.52
N ILE A 437 -0.18 -11.22 -5.58
CA ILE A 437 -1.24 -11.37 -4.57
C ILE A 437 -1.01 -12.72 -3.92
N TRP A 438 -0.81 -12.72 -2.61
CA TRP A 438 -0.43 -13.94 -1.92
C TRP A 438 -1.01 -14.02 -0.51
N ARG A 439 -1.16 -15.25 -0.04
CA ARG A 439 -1.53 -15.59 1.31
C ARG A 439 -0.68 -16.76 1.77
N MET A 440 -0.02 -16.63 2.91
CA MET A 440 0.74 -17.74 3.50
C MET A 440 -0.21 -18.86 3.92
N ILE A 441 0.31 -20.09 3.94
CA ILE A 441 -0.46 -21.24 4.39
C ILE A 441 -0.88 -21.08 5.86
N ASP A 442 -2.11 -21.44 6.18
CA ASP A 442 -2.68 -21.21 7.51
C ASP A 442 -1.98 -21.98 8.63
N LEU A 443 -1.27 -23.05 8.31
CA LEU A 443 -0.43 -23.79 9.25
C LEU A 443 0.66 -22.93 9.91
N ILE A 444 1.03 -21.78 9.31
CA ILE A 444 2.06 -20.88 9.83
C ILE A 444 1.50 -19.99 10.94
N TYR A 445 0.25 -19.53 10.83
CA TYR A 445 -0.32 -18.52 11.74
C TYR A 445 -1.40 -19.04 12.70
N ARG A 446 -1.85 -20.28 12.54
CA ARG A 446 -2.78 -20.90 13.49
C ARG A 446 -2.08 -21.31 14.79
N PRO A 447 -2.84 -21.47 15.89
CA PRO A 447 -2.31 -22.03 17.13
C PRO A 447 -1.68 -23.41 16.89
N GLU A 448 -0.52 -23.64 17.51
CA GLU A 448 0.29 -24.85 17.28
C GLU A 448 -0.47 -26.14 17.64
N ASP A 449 -1.24 -26.12 18.73
CA ASP A 449 -2.06 -27.26 19.18
C ASP A 449 -3.14 -27.64 18.16
N GLU A 450 -3.77 -26.68 17.51
CA GLU A 450 -4.74 -26.91 16.44
C GLU A 450 -4.06 -27.53 15.20
N VAL A 451 -2.90 -26.98 14.82
CA VAL A 451 -2.13 -27.46 13.67
C VAL A 451 -1.66 -28.90 13.89
N LEU A 452 -1.11 -29.20 15.06
CA LEU A 452 -0.68 -30.56 15.40
C LEU A 452 -1.84 -31.56 15.40
N ALA A 453 -2.99 -31.18 15.97
CA ALA A 453 -4.18 -32.02 15.96
C ALA A 453 -4.70 -32.31 14.54
N GLU A 454 -4.60 -31.35 13.62
CA GLU A 454 -4.99 -31.52 12.22
C GLU A 454 -4.00 -32.40 11.46
N LEU A 455 -2.71 -32.24 11.67
CA LEU A 455 -1.66 -33.06 11.07
C LEU A 455 -1.75 -34.51 11.54
N ASP A 456 -2.07 -34.77 12.80
CA ASP A 456 -2.28 -36.14 13.32
C ASP A 456 -3.51 -36.79 12.72
N LYS A 457 -4.61 -36.07 12.51
CA LYS A 457 -5.78 -36.58 11.78
C LYS A 457 -5.43 -36.93 10.34
N PHE A 458 -4.68 -36.06 9.66
CA PHE A 458 -4.24 -36.30 8.29
C PHE A 458 -3.32 -37.52 8.18
N LYS A 459 -2.34 -37.61 9.10
CA LYS A 459 -1.45 -38.80 9.21
C LYS A 459 -2.23 -40.09 9.43
N SER A 460 -3.21 -40.08 10.34
CA SER A 460 -4.06 -41.24 10.62
C SER A 460 -4.90 -41.65 9.39
N HIS A 461 -5.40 -40.66 8.64
CA HIS A 461 -6.14 -40.90 7.40
C HIS A 461 -5.26 -41.60 6.35
N ILE A 462 -4.05 -41.10 6.11
CA ILE A 462 -3.10 -41.68 5.13
C ILE A 462 -2.76 -43.12 5.53
N LEU A 463 -2.46 -43.37 6.81
CA LEU A 463 -2.13 -44.73 7.28
C LEU A 463 -3.29 -45.73 7.12
N ASN A 464 -4.52 -45.24 7.33
CA ASN A 464 -5.73 -46.07 7.16
C ASN A 464 -6.09 -46.32 5.68
N CYS A 465 -5.70 -45.43 4.76
CA CYS A 465 -5.89 -45.64 3.31
C CYS A 465 -4.82 -46.53 2.69
N SER A 466 -3.72 -46.79 3.40
CA SER A 466 -2.60 -47.65 2.94
C SER A 466 -2.72 -49.09 3.44
N SER A 467 -3.73 -49.40 4.24
CA SER A 467 -4.11 -50.74 4.70
C SER A 467 -5.32 -51.26 3.93
#